data_c02ffe1a512cd28607424822b502759f
#
_entry.id   c02ffe1a512cd28607424822b502759f
#
_cell.length_a   1.000
_cell.length_b   1.000
_cell.length_c   1.000
_cell.angle_alpha   90.00
_cell.angle_beta   90.00
_cell.angle_gamma   90.00
#
_symmetry.space_group_name_H-M   'P 1'
#
loop_
_entity.id
_entity.type
_entity.pdbx_description
1 polymer ?
#
loop_
_entity_poly.entity_id
_entity_poly.type
_entity_poly.pdbx_seq_one_letter_code
_entity_poly.pdbx_strand_id
1 'polypeptide(L)'
;MFETGAYIVCGQHGVCRVESIGPIRLAEASAGRDYYTLSPLYSKGGVVYVPADSEKIIMRYVISRQEAEQLIGEIDGMDMIPIDNERQREETLKRALKTCDTRQWVRVIKTINVRREKRLAQGKKVTAGDERCLHAAQENLFGELAVSLGIEKSEVESY
;
A
#
# COMPACT_ATOMS: atom_id res chain seq x y z
N MET A 1 13.97 -14.09 -3.01
CA MET A 1 14.86 -12.98 -2.59
C MET A 1 14.79 -11.87 -3.63
N PHE A 2 14.71 -10.62 -3.16
CA PHE A 2 14.64 -9.47 -4.06
C PHE A 2 16.03 -9.00 -4.48
N GLU A 3 16.14 -8.47 -5.68
CA GLU A 3 17.41 -8.03 -6.24
C GLU A 3 17.65 -6.55 -5.98
N THR A 4 18.93 -6.15 -5.90
CA THR A 4 19.30 -4.74 -5.82
C THR A 4 18.77 -4.02 -7.05
N GLY A 5 18.15 -2.86 -6.82
CA GLY A 5 17.51 -2.08 -7.88
C GLY A 5 16.05 -2.43 -8.16
N ALA A 6 15.55 -3.54 -7.59
CA ALA A 6 14.14 -3.92 -7.77
C ALA A 6 13.21 -2.99 -7.02
N TYR A 7 12.01 -2.82 -7.56
CA TYR A 7 10.93 -2.11 -6.87
C TYR A 7 10.02 -3.13 -6.22
N ILE A 8 9.79 -2.97 -4.93
CA ILE A 8 8.94 -3.87 -4.14
C ILE A 8 7.95 -3.05 -3.33
N VAL A 9 6.88 -3.70 -2.92
CA VAL A 9 5.94 -3.15 -1.92
C VAL A 9 6.35 -3.74 -0.58
N CYS A 10 6.60 -2.89 0.39
CA CYS A 10 7.06 -3.29 1.71
C CYS A 10 6.07 -2.80 2.77
N GLY A 11 5.13 -3.66 3.15
CA GLY A 11 4.17 -3.38 4.20
C GLY A 11 3.53 -2.00 4.10
N GLN A 12 3.60 -1.24 5.18
CA GLN A 12 3.02 0.10 5.25
C GLN A 12 3.88 1.18 4.59
N HIS A 13 5.11 0.84 4.22
CA HIS A 13 6.02 1.80 3.59
C HIS A 13 5.72 2.04 2.11
N GLY A 14 4.84 1.21 1.53
CA GLY A 14 4.49 1.32 0.12
C GLY A 14 5.61 0.87 -0.79
N VAL A 15 5.72 1.50 -1.96
CA VAL A 15 6.74 1.13 -2.94
C VAL A 15 8.11 1.61 -2.48
N CYS A 16 9.07 0.69 -2.46
CA CYS A 16 10.45 0.96 -2.10
C CYS A 16 11.37 0.39 -3.16
N ARG A 17 12.53 1.00 -3.30
CA ARG A 17 13.60 0.45 -4.14
C ARG A 17 14.58 -0.28 -3.24
N VAL A 18 14.98 -1.48 -3.65
CA VAL A 18 16.01 -2.24 -2.92
C VAL A 18 17.37 -1.64 -3.25
N GLU A 19 18.00 -0.98 -2.28
CA GLU A 19 19.31 -0.36 -2.45
C GLU A 19 20.45 -1.35 -2.22
N SER A 20 20.31 -2.22 -1.23
CA SER A 20 21.30 -3.23 -0.94
C SER A 20 20.73 -4.35 -0.08
N ILE A 21 21.44 -5.46 -0.05
CA ILE A 21 21.14 -6.61 0.81
C ILE A 21 22.43 -6.99 1.51
N GLY A 22 22.38 -7.10 2.82
CA GLY A 22 23.56 -7.50 3.59
C GLY A 22 23.48 -7.05 5.04
N PRO A 23 24.55 -7.26 5.80
CA PRO A 23 24.59 -6.82 7.20
C PRO A 23 24.60 -5.31 7.30
N ILE A 24 23.96 -4.80 8.34
CA ILE A 24 23.91 -3.37 8.63
C ILE A 24 24.68 -3.09 9.93
N ARG A 25 25.23 -1.87 10.04
CA ARG A 25 26.05 -1.47 11.18
C ARG A 25 25.26 -0.64 12.20
N LEU A 26 24.00 -1.00 12.47
CA LEU A 26 23.17 -0.19 13.35
C LEU A 26 23.19 -0.59 14.81
N ALA A 27 23.35 -1.88 15.11
CA ALA A 27 23.38 -2.37 16.49
C ALA A 27 23.99 -3.76 16.54
N GLU A 28 24.47 -4.15 17.73
CA GLU A 28 24.98 -5.50 17.94
C GLU A 28 23.91 -6.55 17.66
N ALA A 29 22.64 -6.23 17.92
CA ALA A 29 21.52 -7.12 17.69
C ALA A 29 21.31 -7.48 16.21
N SER A 30 21.89 -6.70 15.29
CA SER A 30 21.78 -6.96 13.85
C SER A 30 22.95 -7.77 13.30
N ALA A 31 23.94 -8.09 14.15
CA ALA A 31 25.11 -8.83 13.72
C ALA A 31 24.74 -10.24 13.24
N GLY A 32 25.24 -10.62 12.07
CA GLY A 32 25.01 -11.95 11.51
C GLY A 32 23.70 -12.09 10.75
N ARG A 33 22.89 -11.07 10.65
CA ARG A 33 21.64 -11.09 9.88
C ARG A 33 21.77 -10.19 8.66
N ASP A 34 21.20 -10.63 7.55
CA ASP A 34 21.10 -9.83 6.35
C ASP A 34 19.84 -8.97 6.42
N TYR A 35 19.94 -7.74 5.98
CA TYR A 35 18.83 -6.79 5.91
C TYR A 35 18.74 -6.24 4.50
N TYR A 36 17.51 -6.00 4.07
CA TYR A 36 17.28 -5.15 2.92
C TYR A 36 17.37 -3.71 3.36
N THR A 37 18.17 -2.94 2.63
CA THR A 37 18.18 -1.48 2.77
C THR A 37 17.27 -0.96 1.69
N LEU A 38 16.15 -0.34 2.09
CA LEU A 38 15.09 0.09 1.19
C LEU A 38 14.97 1.60 1.19
N SER A 39 14.74 2.15 0.01
CA SER A 39 14.51 3.58 -0.18
C SER A 39 13.06 3.77 -0.59
N PRO A 40 12.17 4.30 0.30
CA PRO A 40 10.79 4.58 -0.07
C PRO A 40 10.74 5.57 -1.22
N LEU A 41 9.99 5.23 -2.28
CA LEU A 41 10.02 5.98 -3.51
C LEU A 41 9.42 7.37 -3.39
N TYR A 42 8.41 7.53 -2.54
CA TYR A 42 7.67 8.79 -2.38
C TYR A 42 7.99 9.53 -1.09
N SER A 43 8.98 9.06 -0.32
CA SER A 43 9.47 9.72 0.89
C SER A 43 10.89 10.18 0.67
N LYS A 44 11.12 11.48 0.78
CA LYS A 44 12.45 12.04 0.59
C LYS A 44 13.36 11.72 1.77
N GLY A 45 14.55 11.18 1.48
CA GLY A 45 15.58 10.94 2.48
C GLY A 45 15.31 9.81 3.46
N GLY A 46 14.23 9.08 3.28
CA GLY A 46 13.91 7.95 4.14
C GLY A 46 14.72 6.72 3.76
N VAL A 47 15.10 5.95 4.77
CA VAL A 47 15.74 4.65 4.59
C VAL A 47 15.06 3.68 5.55
N VAL A 48 14.69 2.52 5.05
CA VAL A 48 14.04 1.47 5.84
C VAL A 48 14.93 0.24 5.82
N TYR A 49 15.17 -0.34 6.98
CA TYR A 49 15.91 -1.59 7.11
C TYR A 49 14.97 -2.69 7.52
N VAL A 50 14.91 -3.76 6.73
CA VAL A 50 14.03 -4.90 6.99
C VAL A 50 14.85 -6.18 6.96
N PRO A 51 14.76 -7.03 8.01
CA PRO A 51 15.44 -8.33 7.97
C PRO A 51 15.00 -9.12 6.74
N ALA A 52 15.97 -9.69 6.02
CA ALA A 52 15.70 -10.42 4.79
C ALA A 52 14.83 -11.66 5.04
N ASP A 53 14.89 -12.20 6.25
CA ASP A 53 14.13 -13.37 6.66
C ASP A 53 12.86 -13.02 7.48
N SER A 54 12.43 -11.77 7.45
CA SER A 54 11.27 -11.34 8.24
C SER A 54 9.98 -11.97 7.72
N GLU A 55 9.21 -12.53 8.65
CA GLU A 55 7.87 -13.05 8.36
C GLU A 55 6.77 -12.07 8.81
N LYS A 56 7.15 -11.01 9.52
CA LYS A 56 6.20 -10.04 10.07
C LYS A 56 5.81 -8.95 9.07
N ILE A 57 6.70 -8.65 8.13
CA ILE A 57 6.49 -7.59 7.15
C ILE A 57 6.28 -8.23 5.79
N ILE A 58 5.16 -7.90 5.15
CA ILE A 58 4.86 -8.41 3.82
C ILE A 58 5.68 -7.63 2.81
N MET A 59 6.44 -8.35 2.00
CA MET A 59 7.22 -7.79 0.90
C MET A 59 6.91 -8.57 -0.36
N ARG A 60 6.65 -7.86 -1.45
CA ARG A 60 6.42 -8.47 -2.76
C ARG A 60 6.85 -7.53 -3.86
N TYR A 61 7.08 -8.08 -5.05
CA TYR A 61 7.35 -7.23 -6.22
C TYR A 61 6.13 -6.37 -6.54
N VAL A 62 6.40 -5.20 -7.11
CA VAL A 62 5.35 -4.34 -7.68
C VAL A 62 4.67 -5.14 -8.81
N ILE A 63 3.35 -5.00 -8.93
CA ILE A 63 2.61 -5.70 -9.98
C ILE A 63 3.10 -5.25 -11.36
N SER A 64 2.96 -6.15 -12.35
CA SER A 64 3.36 -5.85 -13.71
C SER A 64 2.39 -4.84 -14.34
N ARG A 65 2.81 -4.26 -15.47
CA ARG A 65 1.94 -3.36 -16.24
C ARG A 65 0.66 -4.07 -16.67
N GLN A 66 0.78 -5.32 -17.12
CA GLN A 66 -0.37 -6.12 -17.52
C GLN A 66 -1.34 -6.33 -16.36
N GLU A 67 -0.81 -6.67 -15.18
CA GLU A 67 -1.63 -6.83 -13.98
C GLU A 67 -2.28 -5.51 -13.57
N ALA A 68 -1.58 -4.40 -13.72
CA ALA A 68 -2.12 -3.08 -13.40
C ALA A 68 -3.28 -2.73 -14.34
N GLU A 69 -3.11 -2.95 -15.63
CA GLU A 69 -4.15 -2.69 -16.62
C GLU A 69 -5.37 -3.58 -16.40
N GLN A 70 -5.15 -4.84 -16.06
CA GLN A 70 -6.23 -5.77 -15.74
C GLN A 70 -6.99 -5.32 -14.49
N LEU A 71 -6.28 -4.90 -13.45
CA LEU A 71 -6.88 -4.38 -12.23
C LEU A 71 -7.77 -3.19 -12.52
N ILE A 72 -7.28 -2.23 -13.30
CA ILE A 72 -8.03 -1.02 -13.64
C ILE A 72 -9.33 -1.39 -14.38
N GLY A 73 -9.25 -2.36 -15.29
CA GLY A 73 -10.43 -2.81 -16.02
C GLY A 73 -11.47 -3.53 -15.16
N GLU A 74 -11.08 -4.03 -14.00
CA GLU A 74 -11.96 -4.77 -13.10
C GLU A 74 -12.52 -3.92 -11.95
N ILE A 75 -12.06 -2.68 -11.78
CA ILE A 75 -12.43 -1.84 -10.64
C ILE A 75 -13.93 -1.69 -10.48
N ASP A 76 -14.64 -1.42 -11.57
CA ASP A 76 -16.08 -1.17 -11.52
C ASP A 76 -16.88 -2.40 -11.05
N GLY A 77 -16.36 -3.59 -11.29
CA GLY A 77 -17.01 -4.84 -10.89
C GLY A 77 -16.60 -5.36 -9.52
N MET A 78 -15.69 -4.70 -8.84
CA MET A 78 -15.24 -5.17 -7.53
C MET A 78 -16.23 -4.84 -6.43
N ASP A 79 -16.41 -5.78 -5.51
CA ASP A 79 -17.28 -5.60 -4.35
C ASP A 79 -16.62 -4.73 -3.29
N MET A 80 -17.46 -4.05 -2.51
CA MET A 80 -17.00 -3.37 -1.32
C MET A 80 -16.63 -4.37 -0.23
N ILE A 81 -15.87 -3.91 0.77
CA ILE A 81 -15.53 -4.75 1.92
C ILE A 81 -16.76 -4.88 2.81
N PRO A 82 -17.20 -6.12 3.13
CA PRO A 82 -18.34 -6.32 4.03
C PRO A 82 -18.03 -5.81 5.42
N ILE A 83 -18.94 -5.02 5.98
CA ILE A 83 -18.82 -4.49 7.34
C ILE A 83 -20.04 -4.93 8.12
N ASP A 84 -19.86 -5.95 8.96
CA ASP A 84 -20.94 -6.52 9.74
C ASP A 84 -21.25 -5.71 11.00
N ASN A 85 -20.25 -4.98 11.53
CA ASN A 85 -20.39 -4.22 12.74
C ASN A 85 -19.69 -2.86 12.59
N GLU A 86 -20.47 -1.78 12.65
CA GLU A 86 -19.95 -0.42 12.51
C GLU A 86 -18.88 -0.07 13.53
N ARG A 87 -18.94 -0.66 14.72
CA ARG A 87 -17.93 -0.44 15.76
C ARG A 87 -16.56 -1.00 15.38
N GLN A 88 -16.55 -2.03 14.52
CA GLN A 88 -15.34 -2.69 14.06
C GLN A 88 -14.95 -2.28 12.64
N ARG A 89 -15.64 -1.29 12.08
CA ARG A 89 -15.41 -0.88 10.68
C ARG A 89 -13.97 -0.44 10.44
N GLU A 90 -13.44 0.43 11.30
CA GLU A 90 -12.06 0.91 11.15
C GLU A 90 -11.06 -0.23 11.22
N GLU A 91 -11.27 -1.18 12.15
CA GLU A 91 -10.40 -2.35 12.27
C GLU A 91 -10.47 -3.24 11.03
N THR A 92 -11.67 -3.42 10.48
CA THR A 92 -11.87 -4.21 9.26
C THR A 92 -11.15 -3.59 8.08
N LEU A 93 -11.26 -2.27 7.92
CA LEU A 93 -10.57 -1.54 6.85
C LEU A 93 -9.05 -1.58 7.03
N LYS A 94 -8.56 -1.39 8.24
CA LYS A 94 -7.13 -1.48 8.53
C LYS A 94 -6.57 -2.86 8.24
N ARG A 95 -7.34 -3.90 8.55
CA ARG A 95 -6.93 -5.27 8.25
C ARG A 95 -6.77 -5.50 6.75
N ALA A 96 -7.71 -4.98 5.97
CA ALA A 96 -7.63 -5.05 4.51
C ALA A 96 -6.42 -4.28 3.97
N LEU A 97 -6.09 -3.13 4.56
CA LEU A 97 -4.90 -2.37 4.17
C LEU A 97 -3.60 -3.13 4.43
N LYS A 98 -3.55 -3.88 5.51
CA LYS A 98 -2.34 -4.63 5.90
C LYS A 98 -2.06 -5.85 5.02
N THR A 99 -3.01 -6.26 4.18
CA THR A 99 -2.80 -7.40 3.29
C THR A 99 -1.77 -7.13 2.20
N CYS A 100 -1.48 -5.86 1.93
CA CYS A 100 -0.60 -5.43 0.82
C CYS A 100 -1.09 -5.92 -0.55
N ASP A 101 -2.40 -6.13 -0.68
CA ASP A 101 -3.04 -6.60 -1.90
C ASP A 101 -3.72 -5.41 -2.59
N THR A 102 -3.37 -5.15 -3.84
CA THR A 102 -3.93 -4.03 -4.61
C THR A 102 -5.46 -4.11 -4.70
N ARG A 103 -6.02 -5.31 -4.83
CA ARG A 103 -7.47 -5.49 -4.89
C ARG A 103 -8.15 -5.08 -3.60
N GLN A 104 -7.54 -5.40 -2.46
CA GLN A 104 -8.07 -4.99 -1.16
C GLN A 104 -8.01 -3.47 -1.00
N TRP A 105 -6.96 -2.83 -1.49
CA TRP A 105 -6.86 -1.37 -1.47
C TRP A 105 -7.97 -0.72 -2.29
N VAL A 106 -8.27 -1.25 -3.47
CA VAL A 106 -9.39 -0.76 -4.29
C VAL A 106 -10.72 -0.91 -3.54
N ARG A 107 -10.93 -2.05 -2.90
CA ARG A 107 -12.15 -2.32 -2.14
C ARG A 107 -12.31 -1.37 -0.96
N VAL A 108 -11.22 -1.06 -0.27
CA VAL A 108 -11.21 -0.06 0.82
C VAL A 108 -11.65 1.31 0.28
N ILE A 109 -11.06 1.73 -0.83
CA ILE A 109 -11.38 3.02 -1.45
C ILE A 109 -12.86 3.07 -1.83
N LYS A 110 -13.38 2.03 -2.47
CA LYS A 110 -14.80 1.96 -2.86
C LYS A 110 -15.72 2.04 -1.64
N THR A 111 -15.40 1.29 -0.60
CA THR A 111 -16.19 1.24 0.63
C THR A 111 -16.29 2.62 1.27
N ILE A 112 -15.17 3.31 1.39
CA ILE A 112 -15.11 4.62 2.00
C ILE A 112 -15.83 5.67 1.14
N ASN A 113 -15.64 5.62 -0.19
CA ASN A 113 -16.28 6.57 -1.09
C ASN A 113 -17.80 6.47 -1.08
N VAL A 114 -18.36 5.25 -1.04
CA VAL A 114 -19.80 5.04 -0.93
C VAL A 114 -20.33 5.62 0.38
N ARG A 115 -19.65 5.35 1.48
CA ARG A 115 -20.05 5.89 2.78
C ARG A 115 -19.93 7.42 2.81
N ARG A 116 -18.85 7.95 2.21
CA ARG A 116 -18.64 9.40 2.11
C ARG A 116 -19.81 10.09 1.42
N GLU A 117 -20.26 9.55 0.30
CA GLU A 117 -21.40 10.09 -0.43
C GLU A 117 -22.68 10.07 0.42
N LYS A 118 -22.93 8.99 1.14
CA LYS A 118 -24.09 8.87 2.02
C LYS A 118 -24.04 9.90 3.15
N ARG A 119 -22.88 10.09 3.77
CA ARG A 119 -22.71 11.03 4.86
C ARG A 119 -22.87 12.48 4.38
N LEU A 120 -22.28 12.81 3.23
CA LEU A 120 -22.42 14.14 2.64
C LEU A 120 -23.86 14.46 2.29
N ALA A 121 -24.61 13.49 1.78
CA ALA A 121 -26.05 13.63 1.49
C ALA A 121 -26.86 13.91 2.76
N GLN A 122 -26.38 13.47 3.93
CA GLN A 122 -27.01 13.69 5.22
C GLN A 122 -26.48 14.95 5.92
N GLY A 123 -25.64 15.73 5.25
CA GLY A 123 -25.01 16.92 5.84
C GLY A 123 -23.91 16.63 6.84
N LYS A 124 -23.38 15.41 6.86
CA LYS A 124 -22.34 14.98 7.78
C LYS A 124 -20.98 14.97 7.08
N LYS A 125 -19.91 15.19 7.85
CA LYS A 125 -18.54 15.12 7.33
C LYS A 125 -18.01 13.68 7.38
N VAL A 126 -16.98 13.41 6.57
CA VAL A 126 -16.26 12.15 6.61
C VAL A 126 -15.53 12.05 7.96
N THR A 127 -15.51 10.85 8.55
CA THR A 127 -14.81 10.66 9.82
C THR A 127 -13.29 10.69 9.60
N ALA A 128 -12.55 11.09 10.64
CA ALA A 128 -11.08 11.13 10.59
C ALA A 128 -10.49 9.75 10.32
N GLY A 129 -11.09 8.68 10.89
CA GLY A 129 -10.66 7.32 10.64
C GLY A 129 -10.81 6.91 9.18
N ASP A 130 -11.93 7.27 8.55
CA ASP A 130 -12.16 6.99 7.13
C ASP A 130 -11.17 7.76 6.27
N GLU A 131 -10.90 9.02 6.58
CA GLU A 131 -9.94 9.82 5.82
C GLU A 131 -8.54 9.22 5.88
N ARG A 132 -8.11 8.75 7.04
CA ARG A 132 -6.80 8.12 7.20
C ARG A 132 -6.70 6.84 6.39
N CYS A 133 -7.73 5.99 6.45
CA CYS A 133 -7.75 4.74 5.68
C CYS A 133 -7.80 5.01 4.17
N LEU A 134 -8.60 5.98 3.75
CA LEU A 134 -8.69 6.35 2.33
C LEU A 134 -7.35 6.86 1.83
N HIS A 135 -6.72 7.77 2.58
CA HIS A 135 -5.42 8.33 2.20
C HIS A 135 -4.36 7.22 2.09
N ALA A 136 -4.30 6.33 3.08
CA ALA A 136 -3.33 5.24 3.07
C ALA A 136 -3.55 4.31 1.86
N ALA A 137 -4.81 3.95 1.58
CA ALA A 137 -5.12 3.09 0.45
C ALA A 137 -4.77 3.75 -0.88
N GLN A 138 -5.10 5.02 -1.04
CA GLN A 138 -4.79 5.78 -2.26
C GLN A 138 -3.29 5.94 -2.45
N GLU A 139 -2.56 6.30 -1.40
CA GLU A 139 -1.11 6.47 -1.48
C GLU A 139 -0.43 5.17 -1.90
N ASN A 140 -0.81 4.05 -1.29
CA ASN A 140 -0.22 2.76 -1.62
C ASN A 140 -0.60 2.30 -3.03
N LEU A 141 -1.86 2.39 -3.38
CA LEU A 141 -2.35 1.93 -4.69
C LEU A 141 -1.81 2.80 -5.81
N PHE A 142 -1.93 4.12 -5.70
CA PHE A 142 -1.49 5.03 -6.76
C PHE A 142 0.01 5.01 -6.92
N GLY A 143 0.75 4.89 -5.82
CA GLY A 143 2.20 4.76 -5.86
C GLY A 143 2.64 3.52 -6.61
N GLU A 144 1.99 2.39 -6.36
CA GLU A 144 2.31 1.15 -7.05
C GLU A 144 1.91 1.20 -8.53
N LEU A 145 0.71 1.70 -8.83
CA LEU A 145 0.25 1.82 -10.22
C LEU A 145 1.12 2.76 -11.04
N ALA A 146 1.61 3.83 -10.43
CA ALA A 146 2.53 4.75 -11.12
C ALA A 146 3.79 4.03 -11.58
N VAL A 147 4.38 3.20 -10.71
CA VAL A 147 5.56 2.41 -11.06
C VAL A 147 5.23 1.37 -12.13
N SER A 148 4.11 0.65 -11.96
CA SER A 148 3.70 -0.40 -12.89
C SER A 148 3.44 0.13 -14.29
N LEU A 149 2.84 1.32 -14.38
CA LEU A 149 2.45 1.92 -15.65
C LEU A 149 3.52 2.85 -16.23
N GLY A 150 4.55 3.18 -15.44
CA GLY A 150 5.61 4.08 -15.87
C GLY A 150 5.16 5.53 -16.01
N ILE A 151 4.23 5.98 -15.18
CA ILE A 151 3.70 7.34 -15.17
C ILE A 151 3.92 8.00 -13.82
N GLU A 152 3.68 9.31 -13.75
CA GLU A 152 3.73 10.02 -12.48
C GLU A 152 2.54 9.62 -11.60
N LYS A 153 2.75 9.63 -10.28
CA LYS A 153 1.72 9.29 -9.31
C LYS A 153 0.48 10.18 -9.46
N SER A 154 0.68 11.46 -9.75
CA SER A 154 -0.40 12.42 -9.95
C SER A 154 -1.27 12.11 -11.18
N GLU A 155 -0.74 11.35 -12.14
CA GLU A 155 -1.46 10.98 -13.36
C GLU A 155 -2.34 9.75 -13.18
N VAL A 156 -2.16 9.01 -12.10
CA VAL A 156 -2.87 7.72 -11.89
C VAL A 156 -4.37 7.93 -11.76
N GLU A 157 -4.80 8.98 -11.08
CA GLU A 157 -6.23 9.26 -10.91
C GLU A 157 -6.96 9.44 -12.23
N SER A 158 -6.28 9.98 -13.24
CA SER A 158 -6.84 10.24 -14.56
C SER A 158 -6.75 9.03 -15.50
N TYR A 159 -5.99 8.04 -15.11
CA TYR A 159 -5.80 6.83 -15.92
C TYR A 159 -6.95 5.86 -15.69
#